data_ee51ef8f9cf49450bf50646ae6530e71
#
_entry.id   ee51ef8f9cf49450bf50646ae6530e71
#
_cell.length_a   1.000
_cell.length_b   1.000
_cell.length_c   1.000
_cell.angle_alpha   90.00
_cell.angle_beta   90.00
_cell.angle_gamma   90.00
#
_symmetry.space_group_name_H-M   'P 1'
#
loop_
_entity.id
_entity.type
_entity.pdbx_description
1 polymer ?
#
loop_
_entity_poly.entity_id
_entity_poly.type
_entity_poly.pdbx_seq_one_letter_code
_entity_poly.pdbx_strand_id
1 'polypeptide(L)'
;MIRYLAGGVILAIGAIAVPPTFAQAPSLRMLDKIDPGMWEVRERDTSRTVRRICLESGRPLIQLKHPNTLCRSFVVNDENRFVTVHYTCPGAGYGRTQIRLESAQLVQVDSQGIAQGFPFDFTAEARRVGSCRD
;
A
#
# COMPACT_ATOMS: atom_id res chain seq x y z
N MET A 1 -8.07 74.40 33.79
CA MET A 1 -7.10 73.27 33.93
C MET A 1 -7.84 71.96 33.65
N ILE A 2 -7.75 71.46 32.47
CA ILE A 2 -8.42 70.21 32.05
C ILE A 2 -7.31 69.18 31.88
N ARG A 3 -7.31 68.11 32.70
CA ARG A 3 -6.38 66.94 32.58
C ARG A 3 -7.06 65.84 31.75
N TYR A 4 -6.56 65.64 30.57
CA TYR A 4 -6.95 64.49 29.75
C TYR A 4 -6.17 63.24 30.21
N LEU A 5 -6.88 62.25 30.74
CA LEU A 5 -6.38 60.95 31.02
C LEU A 5 -6.52 60.13 29.72
N ALA A 6 -5.41 59.88 29.08
CA ALA A 6 -5.35 58.99 27.91
C ALA A 6 -5.36 57.52 28.41
N GLY A 7 -6.49 56.83 28.26
CA GLY A 7 -6.59 55.42 28.51
C GLY A 7 -6.07 54.64 27.31
N GLY A 8 -4.92 54.01 27.45
CA GLY A 8 -4.37 53.08 26.42
C GLY A 8 -5.08 51.74 26.48
N VAL A 9 -5.78 51.40 25.41
CA VAL A 9 -6.33 50.02 25.20
C VAL A 9 -5.23 49.15 24.63
N ILE A 10 -4.74 48.23 25.45
CA ILE A 10 -3.79 47.20 25.00
C ILE A 10 -4.62 46.06 24.40
N LEU A 11 -4.64 45.93 23.06
CA LEU A 11 -5.15 44.74 22.36
C LEU A 11 -4.13 43.61 22.52
N ALA A 12 -4.42 42.64 23.38
CA ALA A 12 -3.67 41.38 23.44
C ALA A 12 -4.06 40.50 22.24
N ILE A 13 -3.19 40.44 21.22
CA ILE A 13 -3.35 39.50 20.12
C ILE A 13 -2.90 38.14 20.63
N GLY A 14 -3.86 37.27 20.97
CA GLY A 14 -3.60 35.88 21.34
C GLY A 14 -3.14 35.11 20.10
N ALA A 15 -1.88 34.68 20.06
CA ALA A 15 -1.38 33.78 19.05
C ALA A 15 -2.01 32.38 19.25
N ILE A 16 -2.92 31.98 18.38
CA ILE A 16 -3.48 30.63 18.37
C ILE A 16 -2.39 29.71 17.76
N ALA A 17 -1.70 28.95 18.60
CA ALA A 17 -0.78 27.92 18.16
C ALA A 17 -1.61 26.75 17.59
N VAL A 18 -1.60 26.61 16.28
CA VAL A 18 -2.17 25.44 15.61
C VAL A 18 -1.16 24.28 15.74
N PRO A 19 -1.50 23.17 16.40
CA PRO A 19 -0.57 22.04 16.49
C PRO A 19 -0.34 21.45 15.10
N PRO A 20 0.88 21.01 14.77
CA PRO A 20 1.15 20.34 13.52
C PRO A 20 0.37 19.03 13.48
N THR A 21 -0.54 18.90 12.51
CA THR A 21 -1.21 17.63 12.22
C THR A 21 -0.24 16.76 11.44
N PHE A 22 0.33 15.76 12.11
CA PHE A 22 1.09 14.72 11.43
C PHE A 22 0.09 13.86 10.66
N ALA A 23 0.09 13.93 9.34
CA ALA A 23 -0.61 12.99 8.50
C ALA A 23 0.01 11.61 8.72
N GLN A 24 -0.77 10.66 9.22
CA GLN A 24 -0.30 9.29 9.39
C GLN A 24 -0.03 8.68 8.02
N ALA A 25 1.16 8.08 7.84
CA ALA A 25 1.48 7.36 6.62
C ALA A 25 0.49 6.20 6.41
N PRO A 26 0.06 5.92 5.17
CA PRO A 26 -0.79 4.78 4.86
C PRO A 26 -0.19 3.49 5.39
N SER A 27 -0.97 2.70 6.12
CA SER A 27 -0.48 1.50 6.82
C SER A 27 -0.71 0.21 6.07
N LEU A 28 -1.55 0.23 4.99
CA LEU A 28 -1.94 -0.95 4.21
C LEU A 28 -2.51 -2.08 5.08
N ARG A 29 -3.34 -1.73 6.07
CA ARG A 29 -3.90 -2.68 7.04
C ARG A 29 -4.73 -3.79 6.40
N MET A 30 -5.29 -3.55 5.21
CA MET A 30 -5.99 -4.60 4.48
C MET A 30 -5.09 -5.82 4.24
N LEU A 31 -3.81 -5.60 3.95
CA LEU A 31 -2.85 -6.67 3.69
C LEU A 31 -2.49 -7.50 4.93
N ASP A 32 -2.79 -7.00 6.12
CA ASP A 32 -2.63 -7.72 7.38
C ASP A 32 -3.86 -8.57 7.74
N LYS A 33 -4.96 -8.45 6.98
CA LYS A 33 -6.20 -9.22 7.21
C LYS A 33 -6.18 -10.58 6.52
N ILE A 34 -5.22 -10.85 5.65
CA ILE A 34 -5.09 -12.15 5.01
C ILE A 34 -4.48 -13.16 5.99
N ASP A 35 -4.96 -14.38 5.94
CA ASP A 35 -4.44 -15.46 6.79
C ASP A 35 -3.04 -15.86 6.35
N PRO A 36 -2.06 -15.92 7.26
CA PRO A 36 -0.74 -16.46 6.95
C PRO A 36 -0.81 -17.92 6.48
N GLY A 37 0.12 -18.30 5.61
CA GLY A 37 0.20 -19.67 5.14
C GLY A 37 0.74 -19.79 3.72
N MET A 38 0.54 -20.96 3.14
CA MET A 38 0.87 -21.23 1.73
C MET A 38 -0.26 -20.71 0.85
N TRP A 39 0.12 -19.86 -0.08
CA TRP A 39 -0.79 -19.24 -1.03
C TRP A 39 -0.44 -19.67 -2.45
N GLU A 40 -1.46 -19.96 -3.23
CA GLU A 40 -1.34 -20.25 -4.64
C GLU A 40 -1.82 -19.04 -5.45
N VAL A 41 -0.92 -18.51 -6.26
CA VAL A 41 -1.18 -17.37 -7.17
C VAL A 41 -1.35 -17.91 -8.57
N ARG A 42 -2.54 -17.73 -9.13
CA ARG A 42 -2.90 -18.15 -10.49
C ARG A 42 -3.08 -16.93 -11.37
N GLU A 43 -2.20 -16.76 -12.34
CA GLU A 43 -2.36 -15.75 -13.37
C GLU A 43 -3.47 -16.18 -14.35
N ARG A 44 -4.32 -15.22 -14.74
CA ARG A 44 -5.49 -15.46 -15.61
C ARG A 44 -5.20 -15.25 -17.09
N ASP A 45 -3.97 -14.96 -17.42
CA ASP A 45 -3.54 -14.82 -18.79
C ASP A 45 -3.45 -16.19 -19.53
N THR A 46 -3.01 -16.14 -20.79
CA THR A 46 -2.86 -17.34 -21.63
C THR A 46 -1.82 -18.32 -21.11
N SER A 47 -0.86 -17.88 -20.30
CA SER A 47 0.20 -18.73 -19.76
C SER A 47 -0.27 -19.58 -18.58
N ARG A 48 -1.35 -19.18 -17.90
CA ARG A 48 -1.91 -19.84 -16.71
C ARG A 48 -0.84 -20.21 -15.67
N THR A 49 0.12 -19.32 -15.49
CA THR A 49 1.21 -19.55 -14.54
C THR A 49 0.66 -19.68 -13.13
N VAL A 50 1.07 -20.71 -12.43
CA VAL A 50 0.73 -20.97 -11.03
C VAL A 50 1.99 -20.95 -10.21
N ARG A 51 1.97 -20.15 -9.12
CA ARG A 51 3.07 -20.07 -8.15
C ARG A 51 2.55 -20.33 -6.75
N ARG A 52 3.37 -20.98 -5.94
CA ARG A 52 3.14 -21.12 -4.50
C ARG A 52 4.09 -20.21 -3.73
N ILE A 53 3.53 -19.45 -2.80
CA ILE A 53 4.28 -18.48 -2.00
C ILE A 53 3.84 -18.65 -0.55
N CYS A 54 4.81 -18.73 0.37
CA CYS A 54 4.54 -18.64 1.80
C CYS A 54 4.38 -17.17 2.17
N LEU A 55 3.22 -16.79 2.68
CA LEU A 55 2.89 -15.42 3.06
C LEU A 55 2.65 -15.31 4.56
N GLU A 56 3.28 -14.33 5.20
CA GLU A 56 2.96 -13.87 6.55
C GLU A 56 1.97 -12.70 6.52
N SER A 57 1.94 -11.97 5.43
CA SER A 57 0.99 -10.88 5.14
C SER A 57 0.82 -10.73 3.63
N GLY A 58 -0.10 -9.87 3.19
CA GLY A 58 -0.32 -9.60 1.77
C GLY A 58 0.73 -8.74 1.08
N ARG A 59 1.71 -8.20 1.82
CA ARG A 59 2.69 -7.25 1.26
C ARG A 59 3.53 -7.82 0.11
N PRO A 60 4.00 -9.08 0.12
CA PRO A 60 4.71 -9.63 -1.02
C PRO A 60 3.90 -9.69 -2.31
N LEU A 61 2.57 -9.65 -2.24
CA LEU A 61 1.70 -9.62 -3.42
C LEU A 61 1.78 -8.30 -4.20
N ILE A 62 2.30 -7.24 -3.60
CA ILE A 62 2.45 -5.93 -4.25
C ILE A 62 3.45 -6.03 -5.42
N GLN A 63 4.53 -6.75 -5.25
CA GLN A 63 5.64 -6.78 -6.21
C GLN A 63 5.97 -8.19 -6.74
N LEU A 64 4.95 -8.93 -7.15
CA LEU A 64 5.08 -10.31 -7.64
C LEU A 64 6.05 -10.48 -8.81
N LYS A 65 6.21 -9.47 -9.66
CA LYS A 65 7.17 -9.49 -10.78
C LYS A 65 8.58 -9.02 -10.38
N HIS A 66 8.74 -8.53 -9.15
CA HIS A 66 10.03 -8.13 -8.59
C HIS A 66 10.25 -8.80 -7.22
N PRO A 67 10.21 -10.15 -7.14
CA PRO A 67 10.36 -10.85 -5.87
C PRO A 67 11.76 -10.63 -5.31
N ASN A 68 11.87 -10.53 -3.98
CA ASN A 68 13.14 -10.37 -3.27
C ASN A 68 13.97 -9.15 -3.69
N THR A 69 13.33 -8.15 -4.29
CA THR A 69 13.97 -6.92 -4.74
C THR A 69 13.61 -5.78 -3.81
N LEU A 70 14.59 -4.94 -3.48
CA LEU A 70 14.37 -3.75 -2.68
C LEU A 70 13.71 -2.67 -3.52
N CYS A 71 12.47 -2.33 -3.17
CA CYS A 71 11.67 -1.35 -3.89
C CYS A 71 11.17 -0.24 -2.95
N ARG A 72 10.93 0.94 -3.51
CA ARG A 72 10.24 2.04 -2.84
C ARG A 72 8.77 2.01 -3.23
N SER A 73 7.89 2.18 -2.28
CA SER A 73 6.45 2.13 -2.52
C SER A 73 5.80 3.48 -2.25
N PHE A 74 4.81 3.80 -3.07
CA PHE A 74 3.91 4.93 -2.90
C PHE A 74 2.47 4.41 -2.89
N VAL A 75 1.74 4.68 -1.81
CA VAL A 75 0.35 4.21 -1.66
C VAL A 75 -0.60 5.20 -2.31
N VAL A 76 -1.37 4.75 -3.28
CA VAL A 76 -2.38 5.55 -4.00
C VAL A 76 -3.75 5.43 -3.34
N ASN A 77 -4.16 4.20 -3.00
CA ASN A 77 -5.40 3.91 -2.25
C ASN A 77 -5.09 2.98 -1.09
N ASP A 78 -5.69 3.26 0.06
CA ASP A 78 -5.56 2.44 1.26
C ASP A 78 -6.94 2.30 1.92
N GLU A 79 -7.75 1.38 1.39
CA GLU A 79 -9.11 1.13 1.82
C GLU A 79 -9.22 -0.22 2.53
N ASN A 80 -10.35 -0.45 3.20
CA ASN A 80 -10.56 -1.66 3.99
C ASN A 80 -10.55 -2.98 3.19
N ARG A 81 -10.88 -2.91 1.90
CA ARG A 81 -10.94 -4.08 1.00
C ARG A 81 -10.21 -3.88 -0.31
N PHE A 82 -9.53 -2.77 -0.48
CA PHE A 82 -8.89 -2.42 -1.73
C PHE A 82 -7.68 -1.53 -1.48
N VAL A 83 -6.54 -1.89 -2.03
CA VAL A 83 -5.33 -1.08 -1.99
C VAL A 83 -4.74 -0.93 -3.38
N THR A 84 -4.14 0.22 -3.65
CA THR A 84 -3.36 0.46 -4.87
C THR A 84 -2.00 1.01 -4.46
N VAL A 85 -0.95 0.38 -4.92
CA VAL A 85 0.44 0.74 -4.62
C VAL A 85 1.23 0.88 -5.90
N HIS A 86 1.93 2.01 -6.06
CA HIS A 86 3.01 2.16 -7.02
C HIS A 86 4.33 1.80 -6.35
N TYR A 87 5.18 1.07 -7.02
CA TYR A 87 6.50 0.76 -6.52
C TYR A 87 7.56 0.91 -7.58
N THR A 88 8.77 1.28 -7.17
CA THR A 88 9.93 1.42 -8.03
C THR A 88 11.09 0.63 -7.43
N CYS A 89 11.69 -0.24 -8.23
CA CYS A 89 12.82 -1.08 -7.86
C CYS A 89 14.04 -0.59 -8.64
N PRO A 90 14.97 0.16 -8.02
CA PRO A 90 16.13 0.70 -8.73
C PRO A 90 16.90 -0.36 -9.49
N GLY A 91 17.10 -0.15 -10.80
CA GLY A 91 17.77 -1.10 -11.69
C GLY A 91 16.97 -2.30 -12.15
N ALA A 92 15.75 -2.53 -11.62
CA ALA A 92 14.93 -3.71 -11.94
C ALA A 92 13.57 -3.36 -12.56
N GLY A 93 13.12 -2.12 -12.44
CA GLY A 93 11.87 -1.66 -13.01
C GLY A 93 10.90 -1.06 -11.99
N TYR A 94 9.64 -1.10 -12.31
CA TYR A 94 8.58 -0.53 -11.48
C TYR A 94 7.24 -1.24 -11.76
N GLY A 95 6.26 -1.00 -10.92
CA GLY A 95 4.92 -1.50 -11.12
C GLY A 95 3.85 -0.69 -10.40
N ARG A 96 2.62 -0.94 -10.81
CA ARG A 96 1.42 -0.51 -10.14
C ARG A 96 0.56 -1.73 -9.88
N THR A 97 0.28 -2.01 -8.61
CA THR A 97 -0.49 -3.18 -8.19
C THR A 97 -1.74 -2.74 -7.45
N GLN A 98 -2.86 -3.32 -7.82
CA GLN A 98 -4.12 -3.26 -7.10
C GLN A 98 -4.41 -4.61 -6.47
N ILE A 99 -4.81 -4.62 -5.20
CA ILE A 99 -5.20 -5.84 -4.49
C ILE A 99 -6.58 -5.60 -3.90
N ARG A 100 -7.50 -6.51 -4.21
CA ARG A 100 -8.85 -6.54 -3.66
C ARG A 100 -9.04 -7.74 -2.77
N LEU A 101 -9.42 -7.49 -1.53
CA LEU A 101 -9.73 -8.53 -0.54
C LEU A 101 -11.15 -9.05 -0.77
N GLU A 102 -11.29 -10.32 -1.09
CA GLU A 102 -12.58 -11.00 -1.12
C GLU A 102 -12.87 -11.69 0.21
N SER A 103 -11.88 -12.38 0.76
CA SER A 103 -11.88 -12.93 2.12
C SER A 103 -10.46 -12.96 2.67
N ALA A 104 -10.29 -13.34 3.93
CA ALA A 104 -8.96 -13.53 4.52
C ALA A 104 -8.13 -14.61 3.80
N GLN A 105 -8.74 -15.42 2.92
CA GLN A 105 -8.12 -16.54 2.22
C GLN A 105 -8.16 -16.40 0.70
N LEU A 106 -8.67 -15.27 0.19
CA LEU A 106 -8.83 -15.05 -1.24
C LEU A 106 -8.70 -13.57 -1.58
N VAL A 107 -7.75 -13.24 -2.45
CA VAL A 107 -7.56 -11.89 -2.99
C VAL A 107 -7.42 -11.92 -4.50
N GLN A 108 -7.81 -10.82 -5.15
CA GLN A 108 -7.57 -10.57 -6.56
C GLN A 108 -6.44 -9.56 -6.70
N VAL A 109 -5.53 -9.82 -7.62
CA VAL A 109 -4.36 -8.97 -7.88
C VAL A 109 -4.35 -8.56 -9.34
N ASP A 110 -4.27 -7.25 -9.59
CA ASP A 110 -4.04 -6.67 -10.91
C ASP A 110 -2.74 -5.88 -10.86
N SER A 111 -1.80 -6.18 -11.74
CA SER A 111 -0.50 -5.52 -11.72
C SER A 111 0.03 -5.28 -13.11
N GLN A 112 0.66 -4.13 -13.31
CA GLN A 112 1.29 -3.73 -14.58
C GLN A 112 2.55 -2.93 -14.31
N GLY A 113 3.48 -2.96 -15.23
CA GLY A 113 4.74 -2.22 -15.11
C GLY A 113 5.82 -2.69 -16.06
N ILE A 114 7.07 -2.50 -15.65
CA ILE A 114 8.26 -2.94 -16.35
C ILE A 114 9.10 -3.82 -15.41
N ALA A 115 9.47 -5.00 -15.88
CA ALA A 115 10.37 -5.90 -15.19
C ALA A 115 11.54 -6.26 -16.11
N GLN A 116 12.77 -5.96 -15.69
CA GLN A 116 13.99 -6.23 -16.47
C GLN A 116 13.94 -5.69 -17.91
N GLY A 117 13.38 -4.48 -18.09
CA GLY A 117 13.26 -3.84 -19.40
C GLY A 117 12.04 -4.27 -20.22
N PHE A 118 11.25 -5.25 -19.77
CA PHE A 118 10.08 -5.74 -20.49
C PHE A 118 8.77 -5.33 -19.80
N PRO A 119 7.77 -4.86 -20.57
CA PRO A 119 6.46 -4.55 -20.01
C PRO A 119 5.77 -5.83 -19.53
N PHE A 120 5.02 -5.72 -18.43
CA PHE A 120 4.12 -6.76 -17.96
C PHE A 120 2.75 -6.18 -17.61
N ASP A 121 1.74 -7.00 -17.77
CA ASP A 121 0.37 -6.74 -17.36
C ASP A 121 -0.26 -8.11 -17.04
N PHE A 122 -0.72 -8.29 -15.82
CA PHE A 122 -1.37 -9.54 -15.44
C PHE A 122 -2.47 -9.33 -14.40
N THR A 123 -3.44 -10.21 -14.44
CA THR A 123 -4.47 -10.40 -13.44
C THR A 123 -4.27 -11.76 -12.79
N ALA A 124 -4.33 -11.84 -11.47
CA ALA A 124 -4.18 -13.10 -10.75
C ALA A 124 -5.19 -13.22 -9.61
N GLU A 125 -5.55 -14.48 -9.32
CA GLU A 125 -6.21 -14.86 -8.09
C GLU A 125 -5.18 -15.47 -7.15
N ALA A 126 -5.11 -14.99 -5.92
CA ALA A 126 -4.30 -15.58 -4.87
C ALA A 126 -5.21 -16.20 -3.80
N ARG A 127 -5.01 -17.50 -3.54
CA ARG A 127 -5.81 -18.30 -2.62
C ARG A 127 -4.92 -19.03 -1.62
N ARG A 128 -5.27 -18.96 -0.34
CA ARG A 128 -4.61 -19.76 0.68
C ARG A 128 -4.94 -21.24 0.48
N VAL A 129 -3.94 -22.10 0.45
CA VAL A 129 -4.10 -23.55 0.22
C VAL A 129 -3.62 -24.42 1.38
N GLY A 130 -3.00 -23.84 2.40
CA GLY A 130 -2.54 -24.59 3.55
C GLY A 130 -1.55 -23.82 4.41
N SER A 131 -0.79 -24.54 5.22
CA SER A 131 0.31 -23.99 6.01
C SER A 131 1.59 -23.95 5.18
N CYS A 132 2.57 -23.14 5.60
CA CYS A 132 3.88 -23.03 4.93
C CYS A 132 4.77 -24.25 5.17
N ARG A 133 4.43 -25.07 6.12
CA ARG A 133 5.22 -26.25 6.52
C ARG A 133 4.46 -27.53 6.17
N ASP A 134 4.66 -27.99 4.96
CA ASP A 134 4.25 -29.35 4.55
C ASP A 134 5.14 -29.83 3.40
#